data_63d3e65b4ddf87511f8fbd8a040a63eb
#
_entry.id   63d3e65b4ddf87511f8fbd8a040a63eb
#
_cell.length_a   1.000
_cell.length_b   1.000
_cell.length_c   1.000
_cell.angle_alpha   90.00
_cell.angle_beta   90.00
_cell.angle_gamma   90.00
#
_symmetry.space_group_name_H-M   'P 1'
#
loop_
_entity.id
_entity.type
_entity.pdbx_description
1 polymer ?
#
loop_
_entity_poly.entity_id
_entity_poly.type
_entity_poly.pdbx_seq_one_letter_code
_entity_poly.pdbx_strand_id
1 'polypeptide(L)'
;MSALPLPPASTLRRPPRLPTAAAAILCLIGLGLFGQGVWIHAKALLAQVLLERAFAASLAGGEPVKPWSWADTWPVARIEVPRLHRSQIALAGASGQALAFGPGHVARTPAAGEPGTAVYAAHRDTSFAFLGDVRIGDEIRVTRRDGHAFGFRVTGTSVVSWDASGIDPAANGHHLVLVTCWPLDAKLSGPLRYVVHAELADDVAAALGASP
;
A
#
# COMPACT_ATOMS: atom_id res chain seq x y z
N MET A 1 -20.52 -88.13 10.19
CA MET A 1 -20.62 -86.92 9.37
C MET A 1 -20.93 -85.79 10.35
N SER A 2 -19.89 -85.03 10.80
CA SER A 2 -20.04 -83.95 11.74
C SER A 2 -20.11 -82.60 10.93
N ALA A 3 -21.22 -81.96 11.03
CA ALA A 3 -21.39 -80.61 10.40
C ALA A 3 -20.66 -79.56 11.23
N LEU A 4 -19.73 -78.80 10.58
CA LEU A 4 -19.09 -77.65 11.17
C LEU A 4 -20.14 -76.49 11.29
N PRO A 5 -20.17 -75.78 12.43
CA PRO A 5 -21.03 -74.60 12.56
C PRO A 5 -20.45 -73.43 11.73
N LEU A 6 -21.34 -72.73 10.99
CA LEU A 6 -21.02 -71.52 10.27
C LEU A 6 -20.70 -70.34 11.24
N PRO A 7 -19.71 -69.49 10.94
CA PRO A 7 -19.39 -68.35 11.77
C PRO A 7 -20.55 -67.35 11.77
N PRO A 8 -20.78 -66.61 12.89
CA PRO A 8 -21.85 -65.62 12.97
C PRO A 8 -21.56 -64.43 12.02
N ALA A 9 -22.61 -63.99 11.36
CA ALA A 9 -22.55 -62.82 10.49
C ALA A 9 -22.00 -61.60 11.23
N SER A 10 -20.90 -61.04 10.72
CA SER A 10 -20.30 -59.82 11.24
C SER A 10 -21.29 -58.67 11.10
N THR A 11 -21.82 -58.19 12.21
CA THR A 11 -22.60 -56.98 12.27
C THR A 11 -21.72 -55.81 11.90
N LEU A 12 -21.92 -55.26 10.71
CA LEU A 12 -21.32 -53.98 10.26
C LEU A 12 -21.75 -52.90 11.25
N ARG A 13 -20.85 -52.53 12.18
CA ARG A 13 -21.05 -51.39 13.06
C ARG A 13 -21.15 -50.14 12.19
N ARG A 14 -22.33 -49.51 12.16
CA ARG A 14 -22.51 -48.19 11.57
C ARG A 14 -21.55 -47.23 12.25
N PRO A 15 -20.73 -46.47 11.48
CA PRO A 15 -19.83 -45.48 12.07
C PRO A 15 -20.63 -44.47 12.87
N PRO A 16 -20.12 -44.01 14.01
CA PRO A 16 -20.82 -43.05 14.83
C PRO A 16 -21.08 -41.75 14.04
N ARG A 17 -22.29 -41.25 14.07
CA ARG A 17 -22.72 -40.02 13.36
C ARG A 17 -21.99 -38.74 13.84
N LEU A 18 -21.31 -38.82 14.99
CA LEU A 18 -20.53 -37.72 15.58
C LEU A 18 -19.39 -37.19 14.70
N PRO A 19 -18.54 -38.06 14.06
CA PRO A 19 -17.47 -37.53 13.20
C PRO A 19 -17.97 -36.90 11.90
N THR A 20 -19.12 -37.32 11.36
CA THR A 20 -19.70 -36.69 10.16
C THR A 20 -20.27 -35.29 10.46
N ALA A 21 -20.93 -35.15 11.61
CA ALA A 21 -21.42 -33.82 12.05
C ALA A 21 -20.25 -32.85 12.33
N ALA A 22 -19.21 -33.31 13.02
CA ALA A 22 -18.01 -32.50 13.27
C ALA A 22 -17.32 -32.08 11.97
N ALA A 23 -17.17 -32.99 11.01
CA ALA A 23 -16.59 -32.69 9.69
C ALA A 23 -17.44 -31.66 8.93
N ALA A 24 -18.76 -31.77 8.94
CA ALA A 24 -19.67 -30.81 8.32
C ALA A 24 -19.52 -29.41 8.93
N ILE A 25 -19.46 -29.31 10.27
CA ILE A 25 -19.25 -28.03 10.96
C ILE A 25 -17.91 -27.41 10.60
N LEU A 26 -16.84 -28.19 10.58
CA LEU A 26 -15.51 -27.71 10.17
C LEU A 26 -15.50 -27.24 8.71
N CYS A 27 -16.17 -27.93 7.80
CA CYS A 27 -16.31 -27.50 6.41
C CYS A 27 -17.08 -26.17 6.30
N LEU A 28 -18.17 -25.98 7.06
CA LEU A 28 -18.94 -24.74 7.06
C LEU A 28 -18.13 -23.56 7.63
N ILE A 29 -17.37 -23.78 8.71
CA ILE A 29 -16.47 -22.77 9.27
C ILE A 29 -15.38 -22.43 8.24
N GLY A 30 -14.74 -23.43 7.62
CA GLY A 30 -13.73 -23.24 6.59
C GLY A 30 -14.26 -22.46 5.39
N LEU A 31 -15.47 -22.77 4.91
CA LEU A 31 -16.11 -22.07 3.81
C LEU A 31 -16.44 -20.61 4.19
N GLY A 32 -16.90 -20.37 5.42
CA GLY A 32 -17.15 -19.03 5.94
C GLY A 32 -15.88 -18.18 6.01
N LEU A 33 -14.79 -18.72 6.55
CA LEU A 33 -13.48 -18.04 6.61
C LEU A 33 -12.90 -17.78 5.21
N PHE A 34 -13.03 -18.75 4.31
CA PHE A 34 -12.61 -18.57 2.92
C PHE A 34 -13.42 -17.48 2.23
N GLY A 35 -14.75 -17.50 2.36
CA GLY A 35 -15.63 -16.47 1.82
C GLY A 35 -15.31 -15.07 2.35
N GLN A 36 -15.00 -14.95 3.65
CA GLN A 36 -14.56 -13.69 4.26
C GLN A 36 -13.22 -13.22 3.66
N GLY A 37 -12.26 -14.11 3.47
CA GLY A 37 -10.97 -13.80 2.84
C GLY A 37 -11.17 -13.28 1.41
N VAL A 38 -11.96 -13.97 0.59
CA VAL A 38 -12.30 -13.53 -0.78
C VAL A 38 -12.98 -12.16 -0.77
N TRP A 39 -13.91 -11.92 0.15
CA TRP A 39 -14.61 -10.64 0.29
C TRP A 39 -13.68 -9.48 0.61
N ILE A 40 -12.71 -9.68 1.53
CA ILE A 40 -11.71 -8.66 1.87
C ILE A 40 -10.85 -8.30 0.66
N HIS A 41 -10.36 -9.31 -0.09
CA HIS A 41 -9.57 -9.09 -1.29
C HIS A 41 -10.37 -8.39 -2.40
N ALA A 42 -11.62 -8.79 -2.62
CA ALA A 42 -12.49 -8.15 -3.60
C ALA A 42 -12.73 -6.66 -3.28
N LYS A 43 -12.97 -6.31 -2.01
CA LYS A 43 -13.08 -4.91 -1.58
C LYS A 43 -11.79 -4.12 -1.79
N ALA A 44 -10.63 -4.71 -1.51
CA ALA A 44 -9.34 -4.05 -1.71
C ALA A 44 -9.10 -3.76 -3.20
N LEU A 45 -9.36 -4.73 -4.08
CA LEU A 45 -9.26 -4.53 -5.53
C LEU A 45 -10.23 -3.46 -6.04
N LEU A 46 -11.49 -3.50 -5.57
CA LEU A 46 -12.48 -2.47 -5.94
C LEU A 46 -12.01 -1.07 -5.51
N ALA A 47 -11.47 -0.94 -4.30
CA ALA A 47 -10.96 0.32 -3.81
C ALA A 47 -9.83 0.87 -4.70
N GLN A 48 -8.89 0.01 -5.15
CA GLN A 48 -7.82 0.43 -6.08
C GLN A 48 -8.39 0.89 -7.43
N VAL A 49 -9.37 0.18 -7.99
CA VAL A 49 -10.03 0.60 -9.24
C VAL A 49 -10.74 1.96 -9.08
N LEU A 50 -11.41 2.17 -7.95
CA LEU A 50 -12.08 3.44 -7.66
C LEU A 50 -11.08 4.60 -7.46
N LEU A 51 -9.95 4.34 -6.80
CA LEU A 51 -8.85 5.31 -6.65
C LEU A 51 -8.25 5.70 -8.00
N GLU A 52 -7.98 4.72 -8.87
CA GLU A 52 -7.47 4.97 -10.23
C GLU A 52 -8.45 5.81 -11.05
N ARG A 53 -9.74 5.50 -10.99
CA ARG A 53 -10.79 6.29 -11.67
C ARG A 53 -10.88 7.71 -11.12
N ALA A 54 -10.84 7.88 -9.81
CA ALA A 54 -10.88 9.19 -9.17
C ALA A 54 -9.64 10.02 -9.53
N PHE A 55 -8.45 9.40 -9.59
CA PHE A 55 -7.24 10.06 -10.03
C PHE A 55 -7.32 10.50 -11.50
N ALA A 56 -7.75 9.60 -12.39
CA ALA A 56 -7.94 9.92 -13.81
C ALA A 56 -8.97 11.04 -14.02
N ALA A 57 -10.06 11.05 -13.26
CA ALA A 57 -11.05 12.13 -13.30
C ALA A 57 -10.47 13.46 -12.79
N SER A 58 -9.65 13.43 -11.73
CA SER A 58 -8.94 14.61 -11.23
C SER A 58 -7.95 15.18 -12.25
N LEU A 59 -7.22 14.31 -12.99
CA LEU A 59 -6.33 14.73 -14.08
C LEU A 59 -7.10 15.46 -15.20
N ALA A 60 -8.30 15.01 -15.51
CA ALA A 60 -9.11 15.60 -16.59
C ALA A 60 -9.79 16.91 -16.19
N GLY A 61 -10.20 17.06 -14.93
CA GLY A 61 -10.99 18.18 -14.44
C GLY A 61 -10.22 19.18 -13.54
N GLY A 62 -9.01 18.82 -13.08
CA GLY A 62 -8.21 19.66 -12.17
C GLY A 62 -8.69 19.68 -10.70
N GLU A 63 -9.92 19.28 -10.45
CA GLU A 63 -10.52 19.29 -9.11
C GLU A 63 -10.34 17.95 -8.39
N PRO A 64 -10.27 17.95 -7.03
CA PRO A 64 -10.19 16.71 -6.26
C PRO A 64 -11.47 15.86 -6.41
N VAL A 65 -11.33 14.65 -6.93
CA VAL A 65 -12.44 13.70 -7.06
C VAL A 65 -12.33 12.64 -5.97
N LYS A 66 -13.39 12.47 -5.17
CA LYS A 66 -13.44 11.42 -4.16
C LYS A 66 -13.64 10.05 -4.81
N PRO A 67 -12.94 9.00 -4.37
CA PRO A 67 -13.09 7.65 -4.93
C PRO A 67 -14.46 7.03 -4.65
N TRP A 68 -15.12 7.43 -3.57
CA TRP A 68 -16.53 7.13 -3.21
C TRP A 68 -17.12 8.27 -2.40
N SER A 69 -18.44 8.37 -2.36
CA SER A 69 -19.17 9.55 -1.83
C SER A 69 -18.87 9.87 -0.35
N TRP A 70 -18.58 8.86 0.46
CA TRP A 70 -18.27 9.00 1.89
C TRP A 70 -16.77 8.98 2.19
N ALA A 71 -15.90 9.02 1.16
CA ALA A 71 -14.47 9.13 1.38
C ALA A 71 -14.12 10.48 2.02
N ASP A 72 -13.23 10.47 3.01
CA ASP A 72 -12.67 11.66 3.65
C ASP A 72 -11.29 12.02 3.08
N THR A 73 -10.85 11.29 2.07
CA THR A 73 -9.60 11.51 1.33
C THR A 73 -9.84 11.43 -0.18
N TRP A 74 -8.89 11.91 -0.96
CA TRP A 74 -8.90 11.88 -2.42
C TRP A 74 -7.48 11.69 -2.97
N PRO A 75 -7.32 11.19 -4.19
CA PRO A 75 -6.03 11.09 -4.87
C PRO A 75 -5.37 12.46 -5.06
N VAL A 76 -4.08 12.58 -4.71
CA VAL A 76 -3.28 13.80 -4.90
C VAL A 76 -2.13 13.61 -5.87
N ALA A 77 -1.60 12.37 -5.98
CA ALA A 77 -0.51 12.04 -6.88
C ALA A 77 -0.47 10.55 -7.19
N ARG A 78 0.24 10.20 -8.26
CA ARG A 78 0.72 8.84 -8.54
C ARG A 78 2.21 8.79 -8.31
N ILE A 79 2.68 7.83 -7.53
CA ILE A 79 4.10 7.57 -7.25
C ILE A 79 4.49 6.30 -7.99
N GLU A 80 5.52 6.38 -8.82
CA GLU A 80 6.02 5.26 -9.62
C GLU A 80 7.51 5.05 -9.39
N VAL A 81 7.94 3.79 -9.30
CA VAL A 81 9.34 3.39 -9.30
C VAL A 81 9.53 2.46 -10.49
N PRO A 82 9.92 2.98 -11.67
CA PRO A 82 9.93 2.23 -12.93
C PRO A 82 10.77 0.95 -12.87
N ARG A 83 11.97 1.01 -12.26
CA ARG A 83 12.84 -0.18 -12.13
C ARG A 83 12.18 -1.33 -11.38
N LEU A 84 11.31 -1.03 -10.42
CA LEU A 84 10.61 -2.03 -9.60
C LEU A 84 9.23 -2.38 -10.16
N HIS A 85 8.79 -1.76 -11.25
CA HIS A 85 7.43 -1.87 -11.80
C HIS A 85 6.36 -1.63 -10.72
N ARG A 86 6.58 -0.63 -9.85
CA ARG A 86 5.66 -0.26 -8.79
C ARG A 86 5.00 1.08 -9.09
N SER A 87 3.69 1.12 -8.90
CA SER A 87 2.86 2.31 -9.02
C SER A 87 1.85 2.33 -7.88
N GLN A 88 1.68 3.49 -7.23
CA GLN A 88 0.77 3.68 -6.10
C GLN A 88 0.07 5.03 -6.23
N ILE A 89 -1.24 5.06 -6.00
CA ILE A 89 -1.98 6.31 -5.87
C ILE A 89 -1.81 6.84 -4.46
N ALA A 90 -1.23 8.04 -4.35
CA ALA A 90 -1.08 8.76 -3.10
C ALA A 90 -2.32 9.60 -2.79
N LEU A 91 -2.71 9.63 -1.53
CA LEU A 91 -3.94 10.20 -1.02
C LEU A 91 -3.67 11.47 -0.20
N ALA A 92 -4.65 12.33 -0.08
CA ALA A 92 -4.60 13.50 0.77
C ALA A 92 -4.57 13.10 2.25
N GLY A 93 -3.57 13.60 2.99
CA GLY A 93 -3.36 13.29 4.40
C GLY A 93 -2.75 11.91 4.64
N ALA A 94 -2.16 11.72 5.82
CA ALA A 94 -1.56 10.48 6.28
C ALA A 94 -2.29 9.92 7.52
N SER A 95 -3.62 10.03 7.54
CA SER A 95 -4.47 9.44 8.57
C SER A 95 -4.59 7.92 8.40
N GLY A 96 -5.03 7.23 9.45
CA GLY A 96 -5.22 5.77 9.41
C GLY A 96 -6.15 5.31 8.30
N GLN A 97 -7.17 6.09 7.94
CA GLN A 97 -8.08 5.78 6.82
C GLN A 97 -7.37 5.89 5.47
N ALA A 98 -6.66 7.00 5.20
CA ALA A 98 -5.92 7.17 3.95
C ALA A 98 -4.87 6.06 3.78
N LEU A 99 -4.10 5.77 4.84
CA LEU A 99 -3.03 4.76 4.82
C LEU A 99 -3.54 3.33 4.61
N ALA A 100 -4.81 3.04 4.88
CA ALA A 100 -5.41 1.75 4.61
C ALA A 100 -5.57 1.47 3.09
N PHE A 101 -5.59 2.51 2.26
CA PHE A 101 -5.84 2.40 0.82
C PHE A 101 -4.62 2.72 -0.04
N GLY A 102 -3.64 3.49 0.46
CA GLY A 102 -2.46 3.90 -0.29
C GLY A 102 -1.49 4.75 0.52
N PRO A 103 -0.40 5.23 -0.10
CA PRO A 103 0.45 6.24 0.51
C PRO A 103 -0.33 7.52 0.79
N GLY A 104 -0.07 8.14 1.93
CA GLY A 104 -0.65 9.41 2.31
C GLY A 104 0.36 10.56 2.17
N HIS A 105 -0.03 11.66 1.54
CA HIS A 105 0.74 12.89 1.55
C HIS A 105 0.67 13.52 2.94
N VAL A 106 1.82 13.73 3.57
CA VAL A 106 1.89 14.26 4.94
C VAL A 106 1.47 15.72 4.94
N ALA A 107 0.48 16.07 5.74
CA ALA A 107 -0.02 17.44 5.85
C ALA A 107 1.12 18.41 6.25
N ARG A 108 1.06 19.64 5.73
CA ARG A 108 2.04 20.70 5.92
C ARG A 108 3.41 20.43 5.27
N THR A 109 3.51 19.49 4.36
CA THR A 109 4.65 19.38 3.45
C THR A 109 4.25 19.84 2.06
N PRO A 110 5.18 20.40 1.25
CA PRO A 110 4.87 20.84 -0.10
C PRO A 110 4.40 19.68 -1.00
N ALA A 111 3.74 19.97 -2.08
CA ALA A 111 3.45 18.99 -3.11
C ALA A 111 4.75 18.63 -3.86
N ALA A 112 4.81 17.43 -4.44
CA ALA A 112 5.96 17.00 -5.21
C ALA A 112 6.26 18.00 -6.35
N GLY A 113 7.52 18.44 -6.46
CA GLY A 113 7.96 19.45 -7.42
C GLY A 113 7.85 20.91 -6.94
N GLU A 114 7.25 21.17 -5.80
CA GLU A 114 7.29 22.48 -5.15
C GLU A 114 8.59 22.64 -4.33
N PRO A 115 9.05 23.89 -4.06
CA PRO A 115 10.19 24.12 -3.18
C PRO A 115 9.98 23.52 -1.79
N GLY A 116 11.00 22.84 -1.25
CA GLY A 116 10.95 22.15 0.02
C GLY A 116 10.97 20.63 -0.12
N THR A 117 10.46 19.93 0.89
CA THR A 117 10.43 18.46 0.96
C THR A 117 9.00 17.94 0.95
N ALA A 118 8.60 17.34 -0.15
CA ALA A 118 7.35 16.57 -0.24
C ALA A 118 7.49 15.23 0.50
N VAL A 119 6.58 14.92 1.40
CA VAL A 119 6.65 13.71 2.22
C VAL A 119 5.42 12.83 1.98
N TYR A 120 5.66 11.56 1.66
CA TYR A 120 4.63 10.54 1.56
C TYR A 120 4.92 9.39 2.51
N ALA A 121 3.92 8.98 3.28
CA ALA A 121 4.02 7.89 4.24
C ALA A 121 3.07 6.75 3.87
N ALA A 122 3.49 5.50 4.10
CA ALA A 122 2.62 4.33 3.93
C ALA A 122 3.05 3.17 4.82
N HIS A 123 2.19 2.15 4.89
CA HIS A 123 2.51 0.92 5.59
C HIS A 123 3.61 0.11 4.88
N ARG A 124 4.53 -0.46 5.68
CA ARG A 124 5.68 -1.26 5.21
C ARG A 124 5.30 -2.62 4.61
N ASP A 125 4.14 -3.14 4.99
CA ASP A 125 3.63 -4.46 4.60
C ASP A 125 2.65 -4.42 3.41
N THR A 126 2.30 -3.22 2.94
CA THR A 126 1.38 -3.01 1.83
C THR A 126 1.97 -2.05 0.79
N SER A 127 1.53 -0.80 0.79
CA SER A 127 1.83 0.17 -0.28
C SER A 127 3.32 0.49 -0.41
N PHE A 128 4.08 0.50 0.69
CA PHE A 128 5.52 0.75 0.68
C PHE A 128 6.37 -0.49 1.04
N ALA A 129 5.83 -1.70 0.87
CA ALA A 129 6.59 -2.93 1.05
C ALA A 129 7.84 -3.00 0.15
N PHE A 130 7.81 -2.34 -1.01
CA PHE A 130 8.91 -2.32 -1.97
C PHE A 130 10.05 -1.35 -1.60
N LEU A 131 9.91 -0.48 -0.58
CA LEU A 131 10.94 0.51 -0.27
C LEU A 131 12.30 -0.13 0.11
N GLY A 132 12.30 -1.36 0.62
CA GLY A 132 13.53 -2.10 0.88
C GLY A 132 14.31 -2.50 -0.38
N ASP A 133 13.66 -2.52 -1.54
CA ASP A 133 14.28 -2.85 -2.83
C ASP A 133 14.76 -1.60 -3.59
N VAL A 134 14.44 -0.40 -3.09
CA VAL A 134 14.86 0.88 -3.69
C VAL A 134 16.36 1.08 -3.45
N ARG A 135 17.06 1.59 -4.48
CA ARG A 135 18.51 1.81 -4.48
C ARG A 135 18.82 3.26 -4.76
N ILE A 136 19.97 3.72 -4.26
CA ILE A 136 20.53 5.02 -4.64
C ILE A 136 20.68 5.06 -6.16
N GLY A 137 20.25 6.16 -6.78
CA GLY A 137 20.21 6.36 -8.23
C GLY A 137 18.92 5.91 -8.92
N ASP A 138 18.00 5.22 -8.22
CA ASP A 138 16.69 4.91 -8.78
C ASP A 138 15.88 6.18 -9.10
N GLU A 139 15.10 6.11 -10.16
CA GLU A 139 14.11 7.13 -10.49
C GLU A 139 12.81 6.86 -9.72
N ILE A 140 12.28 7.92 -9.09
CA ILE A 140 10.92 7.96 -8.58
C ILE A 140 10.18 9.03 -9.35
N ARG A 141 9.14 8.64 -10.08
CA ARG A 141 8.28 9.57 -10.80
C ARG A 141 7.04 9.87 -9.99
N VAL A 142 6.72 11.15 -9.83
CA VAL A 142 5.50 11.58 -9.17
C VAL A 142 4.68 12.41 -10.13
N THR A 143 3.51 11.90 -10.52
CA THR A 143 2.52 12.64 -11.33
C THR A 143 1.46 13.19 -10.40
N ARG A 144 1.36 14.49 -10.31
CA ARG A 144 0.36 15.19 -9.49
C ARG A 144 -1.01 15.15 -10.18
N ARG A 145 -2.08 15.35 -9.39
CA ARG A 145 -3.45 15.43 -9.89
C ARG A 145 -3.71 16.55 -10.92
N ASP A 146 -2.87 17.59 -10.93
CA ASP A 146 -2.90 18.68 -11.91
C ASP A 146 -2.21 18.34 -13.25
N GLY A 147 -1.73 17.09 -13.38
CA GLY A 147 -1.08 16.57 -14.57
C GLY A 147 0.43 16.81 -14.65
N HIS A 148 1.01 17.63 -13.76
CA HIS A 148 2.46 17.81 -13.74
C HIS A 148 3.17 16.56 -13.24
N ALA A 149 4.19 16.14 -13.97
CA ALA A 149 5.01 14.98 -13.64
C ALA A 149 6.45 15.42 -13.31
N PHE A 150 6.98 14.90 -12.21
CA PHE A 150 8.31 15.21 -11.70
C PHE A 150 9.11 13.93 -11.53
N GLY A 151 10.34 13.90 -12.03
CA GLY A 151 11.31 12.82 -11.84
C GLY A 151 12.25 13.16 -10.68
N PHE A 152 12.33 12.29 -9.70
CA PHE A 152 13.24 12.41 -8.57
C PHE A 152 14.26 11.28 -8.63
N ARG A 153 15.52 11.57 -8.28
CA ARG A 153 16.57 10.58 -8.15
C ARG A 153 16.85 10.28 -6.69
N VAL A 154 16.83 9.01 -6.31
CA VAL A 154 17.15 8.57 -4.96
C VAL A 154 18.60 8.90 -4.62
N THR A 155 18.81 9.66 -3.55
CA THR A 155 20.12 10.11 -3.07
C THR A 155 20.60 9.32 -1.85
N GLY A 156 19.67 8.73 -1.08
CA GLY A 156 20.02 7.97 0.12
C GLY A 156 18.84 7.32 0.80
N THR A 157 19.17 6.51 1.80
CA THR A 157 18.20 5.94 2.73
C THR A 157 18.69 6.09 4.16
N SER A 158 17.77 6.20 5.12
CA SER A 158 18.10 6.31 6.54
C SER A 158 17.07 5.62 7.42
N VAL A 159 17.47 5.29 8.65
CA VAL A 159 16.55 4.83 9.71
C VAL A 159 16.57 5.87 10.80
N VAL A 160 15.40 6.41 11.12
CA VAL A 160 15.23 7.53 12.05
C VAL A 160 14.14 7.24 13.06
N SER A 161 14.13 7.96 14.19
CA SER A 161 12.98 7.92 15.09
C SER A 161 11.81 8.72 14.56
N TRP A 162 10.59 8.28 14.81
CA TRP A 162 9.37 8.93 14.29
C TRP A 162 9.19 10.38 14.79
N ASP A 163 9.70 10.69 15.98
CA ASP A 163 9.62 11.98 16.66
C ASP A 163 10.85 12.87 16.43
N ALA A 164 11.90 12.34 15.82
CA ALA A 164 13.15 13.03 15.51
C ALA A 164 13.66 12.64 14.11
N SER A 165 12.80 12.78 13.10
CA SER A 165 13.10 12.35 11.73
C SER A 165 14.16 13.20 11.03
N GLY A 166 14.38 14.44 11.47
CA GLY A 166 15.26 15.39 10.79
C GLY A 166 14.77 15.86 9.42
N ILE A 167 13.56 15.50 9.01
CA ILE A 167 12.98 15.95 7.74
C ILE A 167 12.53 17.38 7.91
N ASP A 168 13.12 18.28 7.12
CA ASP A 168 12.72 19.69 7.05
C ASP A 168 11.80 19.93 5.85
N PRO A 169 10.49 20.23 6.05
CA PRO A 169 9.58 20.54 4.97
C PRO A 169 9.95 21.81 4.18
N ALA A 170 10.71 22.73 4.79
CA ALA A 170 11.12 23.99 4.20
C ALA A 170 12.57 23.99 3.66
N ALA A 171 13.18 22.82 3.50
CA ALA A 171 14.54 22.69 2.96
C ALA A 171 14.68 23.41 1.61
N ASN A 172 15.85 23.98 1.36
CA ASN A 172 16.13 24.59 0.06
C ASN A 172 16.19 23.52 -1.03
N GLY A 173 15.60 23.81 -2.21
CA GLY A 173 15.55 22.88 -3.34
C GLY A 173 14.21 22.13 -3.43
N HIS A 174 14.18 21.04 -4.16
CA HIS A 174 12.98 20.24 -4.41
C HIS A 174 13.27 18.78 -4.03
N HIS A 175 12.80 18.37 -2.88
CA HIS A 175 13.07 17.07 -2.31
C HIS A 175 11.81 16.22 -2.24
N LEU A 176 12.00 14.91 -2.32
CA LEU A 176 10.97 13.90 -2.11
C LEU A 176 11.44 12.94 -1.02
N VAL A 177 10.55 12.65 -0.09
CA VAL A 177 10.79 11.67 0.97
C VAL A 177 9.66 10.66 1.01
N LEU A 178 10.02 9.37 0.94
CA LEU A 178 9.09 8.26 1.15
C LEU A 178 9.41 7.61 2.51
N VAL A 179 8.39 7.48 3.36
CA VAL A 179 8.55 7.02 4.75
C VAL A 179 7.68 5.80 5.03
N THR A 180 8.27 4.80 5.67
CA THR A 180 7.53 3.66 6.19
C THR A 180 8.05 3.22 7.56
N CYS A 181 7.38 2.26 8.23
CA CYS A 181 7.83 1.73 9.52
C CYS A 181 9.08 0.86 9.35
N TRP A 182 9.96 0.87 10.37
CA TRP A 182 11.15 0.02 10.48
C TRP A 182 11.05 -0.89 11.73
N PRO A 183 11.60 -2.12 11.72
CA PRO A 183 12.17 -2.86 10.59
C PRO A 183 11.14 -3.25 9.53
N LEU A 184 11.57 -3.43 8.27
CA LEU A 184 10.66 -3.69 7.13
C LEU A 184 9.91 -5.04 7.22
N ASP A 185 10.52 -6.03 7.88
CA ASP A 185 10.01 -7.39 8.09
C ASP A 185 9.29 -7.61 9.43
N ALA A 186 9.30 -6.59 10.31
CA ALA A 186 8.71 -6.73 11.64
C ALA A 186 7.19 -6.79 11.60
N LYS A 187 6.60 -7.66 12.43
CA LYS A 187 5.14 -7.80 12.59
C LYS A 187 4.53 -6.77 13.52
N LEU A 188 5.32 -6.23 14.44
CA LEU A 188 4.88 -5.23 15.42
C LEU A 188 5.36 -3.84 15.00
N SER A 189 4.54 -2.82 15.27
CA SER A 189 4.93 -1.42 15.08
C SER A 189 6.01 -1.04 16.10
N GLY A 190 6.95 -0.19 15.65
CA GLY A 190 8.03 0.34 16.47
C GLY A 190 8.20 1.85 16.28
N PRO A 191 9.11 2.47 17.04
CA PRO A 191 9.34 3.91 16.96
C PRO A 191 10.17 4.33 15.74
N LEU A 192 10.78 3.39 15.04
CA LEU A 192 11.67 3.69 13.93
C LEU A 192 10.94 3.75 12.58
N ARG A 193 11.49 4.58 11.70
CA ARG A 193 11.01 4.77 10.33
C ARG A 193 12.16 4.54 9.35
N TYR A 194 11.86 3.84 8.27
CA TYR A 194 12.72 3.75 7.10
C TYR A 194 12.36 4.88 6.16
N VAL A 195 13.35 5.64 5.75
CA VAL A 195 13.21 6.86 4.96
C VAL A 195 14.04 6.72 3.70
N VAL A 196 13.42 6.94 2.54
CA VAL A 196 14.06 7.06 1.24
C VAL A 196 14.08 8.54 0.88
N HIS A 197 15.27 9.09 0.63
CA HIS A 197 15.50 10.48 0.23
C HIS A 197 15.74 10.54 -1.27
N ALA A 198 15.11 11.49 -1.95
CA ALA A 198 15.30 11.74 -3.37
C ALA A 198 15.26 13.24 -3.66
N GLU A 199 15.94 13.65 -4.72
CA GLU A 199 16.02 15.04 -5.18
C GLU A 199 15.50 15.13 -6.61
N LEU A 200 14.93 16.28 -6.98
CA LEU A 200 14.45 16.52 -8.33
C LEU A 200 15.60 16.33 -9.33
N ALA A 201 15.38 15.57 -10.38
CA ALA A 201 16.40 15.33 -11.39
C ALA A 201 16.73 16.61 -12.18
N ASP A 202 17.99 16.86 -12.45
CA ASP A 202 18.49 18.12 -13.03
C ASP A 202 17.87 18.48 -14.38
N ASP A 203 17.53 17.47 -15.20
CA ASP A 203 16.84 17.65 -16.48
C ASP A 203 15.44 18.26 -16.32
N VAL A 204 14.73 17.92 -15.24
CA VAL A 204 13.42 18.47 -14.90
C VAL A 204 13.57 19.83 -14.19
N ALA A 205 14.58 19.97 -13.31
CA ALA A 205 14.86 21.24 -12.63
C ALA A 205 15.21 22.36 -13.63
N ALA A 206 15.99 22.03 -14.67
CA ALA A 206 16.33 22.98 -15.74
C ALA A 206 15.09 23.44 -16.53
N ALA A 207 14.12 22.56 -16.76
CA ALA A 207 12.87 22.90 -17.45
C ALA A 207 11.96 23.81 -16.60
N LEU A 208 11.94 23.65 -15.27
CA LEU A 208 11.19 24.51 -14.35
C LEU A 208 11.85 25.89 -14.16
N GLY A 209 13.18 25.97 -14.19
CA GLY A 209 13.94 27.20 -14.07
C GLY A 209 13.99 28.06 -15.36
N ALA A 210 13.60 27.51 -16.49
CA ALA A 210 13.58 28.16 -17.80
C ALA A 210 12.23 28.80 -18.16
N SER A 211 11.24 28.80 -17.26
CA SER A 211 10.00 29.54 -17.49
C SER A 211 10.21 31.02 -17.20
N PRO A 212 9.95 31.91 -18.19
CA PRO A 212 10.13 33.34 -18.07
C PRO A 212 9.16 34.02 -17.10
#